data_ddbdbc6e400d04a63cc9d04e6cf2fb4b
#
_entry.id   ddbdbc6e400d04a63cc9d04e6cf2fb4b
#
_cell.length_a   1.000
_cell.length_b   1.000
_cell.length_c   1.000
_cell.angle_alpha   90.00
_cell.angle_beta   90.00
_cell.angle_gamma   90.00
#
_symmetry.space_group_name_H-M   'P 1'
#
loop_
_entity.id
_entity.type
_entity.pdbx_description
1 polymer ?
#
loop_
_entity_poly.entity_id
_entity_poly.type
_entity_poly.pdbx_seq_one_letter_code
_entity_poly.pdbx_strand_id
1 'polypeptide(L)'
;MLTRYFLRLPALLLAFAASSCAPTYLLGVAPAESYTLRPNGHDAAEATADSVALRLNFLGYEPDYVIFNAEYRNDSRQTIEIAPTAFGYAPVREQDAAAPARRVQRGERVAAAVAAASQGAAWPALPATPLPALDPEPAIGALENNASREAAKAARPDWVGVALFAVALGMDIASSTRSRETLAQAQTRAVVHDAAVTYQVIANAKRLHHATTADALARRAELLRQYALRRVVLRPGEQVRGYVFLPRFDQADGLDVLAPVGQQLVSFRFVQSHQRR
;
A
#
# COMPACT_ATOMS: atom_id res chain seq x y z
N MET A 1 3.14 30.13 -43.33
CA MET A 1 3.89 29.44 -42.24
C MET A 1 3.05 28.81 -41.15
N LEU A 2 1.75 29.05 -41.04
CA LEU A 2 0.86 28.52 -39.98
C LEU A 2 0.43 27.04 -40.14
N THR A 3 0.48 26.51 -41.37
CA THR A 3 -0.05 25.13 -41.63
C THR A 3 0.80 23.99 -41.10
N ARG A 4 2.05 24.24 -40.71
CA ARG A 4 2.95 23.18 -40.19
C ARG A 4 2.78 22.89 -38.70
N TYR A 5 2.07 23.74 -37.95
CA TYR A 5 1.85 23.52 -36.51
C TYR A 5 0.59 22.72 -36.22
N PHE A 6 -0.41 22.74 -37.12
CA PHE A 6 -1.68 22.00 -36.93
C PHE A 6 -1.53 20.46 -37.01
N LEU A 7 -0.52 19.97 -37.72
CA LEU A 7 -0.29 18.51 -37.82
C LEU A 7 0.50 17.91 -36.63
N ARG A 8 1.19 18.74 -35.86
CA ARG A 8 2.00 18.25 -34.72
C ARG A 8 1.20 18.06 -33.43
N LEU A 9 0.10 18.77 -33.25
CA LEU A 9 -0.75 18.66 -32.07
C LEU A 9 -1.45 17.30 -31.95
N PRO A 10 -2.08 16.72 -33.00
CA PRO A 10 -2.71 15.40 -32.92
C PRO A 10 -1.69 14.28 -32.74
N ALA A 11 -0.49 14.40 -33.27
CA ALA A 11 0.58 13.40 -33.06
C ALA A 11 1.06 13.36 -31.61
N LEU A 12 1.13 14.50 -30.94
CA LEU A 12 1.48 14.58 -29.51
C LEU A 12 0.40 13.96 -28.61
N LEU A 13 -0.87 14.20 -28.92
CA LEU A 13 -2.02 13.59 -28.22
C LEU A 13 -2.09 12.07 -28.39
N LEU A 14 -1.79 11.56 -29.57
CA LEU A 14 -1.73 10.10 -29.81
C LEU A 14 -0.55 9.45 -29.05
N ALA A 15 0.58 10.12 -28.89
CA ALA A 15 1.73 9.59 -28.12
C ALA A 15 1.41 9.48 -26.62
N PHE A 16 0.60 10.38 -26.07
CA PHE A 16 0.12 10.29 -24.67
C PHE A 16 -0.89 9.16 -24.46
N ALA A 17 -1.72 8.87 -25.44
CA ALA A 17 -2.71 7.77 -25.35
C ALA A 17 -2.06 6.38 -25.40
N ALA A 18 -0.91 6.23 -26.04
CA ALA A 18 -0.20 4.94 -26.14
C ALA A 18 0.56 4.56 -24.86
N SER A 19 0.84 5.50 -23.95
CA SER A 19 1.60 5.24 -22.71
C SER A 19 0.75 4.77 -21.53
N SER A 20 -0.58 4.66 -21.67
CA SER A 20 -1.47 4.31 -20.54
C SER A 20 -1.79 2.81 -20.40
N CYS A 21 -1.30 1.94 -21.29
CA CYS A 21 -1.49 0.50 -21.18
C CYS A 21 -0.33 -0.18 -20.47
N ALA A 22 -0.06 0.17 -19.22
CA ALA A 22 0.78 -0.66 -18.37
C ALA A 22 0.00 -1.96 -18.08
N PRO A 23 0.55 -3.15 -18.40
CA PRO A 23 -0.14 -4.40 -18.13
C PRO A 23 -0.36 -4.53 -16.62
N THR A 24 -1.60 -4.74 -16.23
CA THR A 24 -1.95 -5.00 -14.84
C THR A 24 -1.65 -6.45 -14.53
N TYR A 25 -0.66 -6.69 -13.68
CA TYR A 25 -0.33 -8.03 -13.20
C TYR A 25 -1.04 -8.30 -11.87
N LEU A 26 -1.56 -9.50 -11.75
CA LEU A 26 -1.97 -10.06 -10.46
C LEU A 26 -0.79 -10.84 -9.90
N LEU A 27 -0.42 -10.53 -8.67
CA LEU A 27 0.61 -11.27 -7.94
C LEU A 27 -0.06 -12.45 -7.22
N GLY A 28 0.40 -13.65 -7.46
CA GLY A 28 0.03 -14.85 -6.72
C GLY A 28 1.19 -15.27 -5.85
N VAL A 29 0.92 -15.71 -4.61
CA VAL A 29 1.92 -16.26 -3.71
C VAL A 29 1.45 -17.62 -3.23
N ALA A 30 2.30 -18.62 -3.38
CA ALA A 30 2.04 -19.98 -2.93
C ALA A 30 3.26 -20.54 -2.18
N PRO A 31 3.09 -21.45 -1.21
CA PRO A 31 4.20 -22.15 -0.60
C PRO A 31 5.04 -22.88 -1.66
N ALA A 32 6.37 -22.82 -1.54
CA ALA A 32 7.29 -23.47 -2.48
C ALA A 32 7.24 -25.00 -2.36
N GLU A 33 6.92 -25.50 -1.18
CA GLU A 33 6.74 -26.93 -0.92
C GLU A 33 5.25 -27.28 -1.01
N SER A 34 4.94 -28.45 -1.57
CA SER A 34 3.56 -28.95 -1.70
C SER A 34 3.03 -29.33 -0.32
N TYR A 35 2.37 -28.39 0.35
CA TYR A 35 1.68 -28.67 1.59
C TYR A 35 0.28 -29.23 1.30
N THR A 36 -0.04 -30.33 1.98
CA THR A 36 -1.31 -31.05 1.80
C THR A 36 -2.50 -30.34 2.44
N LEU A 37 -2.25 -29.28 3.21
CA LEU A 37 -3.28 -28.56 3.95
C LEU A 37 -3.78 -27.35 3.17
N ARG A 38 -5.09 -27.35 2.87
CA ARG A 38 -5.79 -26.22 2.25
C ARG A 38 -6.89 -25.71 3.15
N PRO A 39 -6.57 -25.12 4.31
CA PRO A 39 -7.61 -24.53 5.16
C PRO A 39 -8.31 -23.41 4.40
N ASN A 40 -9.63 -23.52 4.29
CA ASN A 40 -10.47 -22.54 3.59
C ASN A 40 -10.10 -22.31 2.09
N GLY A 41 -9.48 -23.33 1.45
CA GLY A 41 -9.10 -23.25 0.03
C GLY A 41 -7.79 -22.51 -0.25
N HIS A 42 -7.06 -22.07 0.76
CA HIS A 42 -5.76 -21.43 0.62
C HIS A 42 -4.63 -22.39 0.97
N ASP A 43 -3.57 -22.39 0.14
CA ASP A 43 -2.38 -23.16 0.43
C ASP A 43 -1.67 -22.54 1.65
N ALA A 44 -1.28 -23.37 2.63
CA ALA A 44 -0.64 -22.95 3.85
C ALA A 44 0.68 -23.68 4.06
N ALA A 45 1.68 -22.97 4.57
CA ALA A 45 2.90 -23.52 5.09
C ALA A 45 2.76 -23.74 6.61
N GLU A 46 3.25 -24.87 7.12
CA GLU A 46 3.18 -25.19 8.55
C GLU A 46 4.56 -25.63 9.07
N ALA A 47 4.89 -25.18 10.27
CA ALA A 47 6.06 -25.65 10.98
C ALA A 47 5.75 -25.82 12.47
N THR A 48 6.40 -26.77 13.09
CA THR A 48 6.31 -27.02 14.54
C THR A 48 7.71 -27.09 15.13
N ALA A 49 7.95 -26.32 16.19
CA ALA A 49 9.17 -26.37 16.99
C ALA A 49 8.81 -26.16 18.46
N ASP A 50 9.49 -26.85 19.36
CA ASP A 50 9.29 -26.77 20.82
C ASP A 50 7.81 -26.96 21.23
N SER A 51 7.06 -27.79 20.51
CA SER A 51 5.62 -27.99 20.67
C SER A 51 4.78 -26.73 20.44
N VAL A 52 5.29 -25.78 19.68
CA VAL A 52 4.57 -24.63 19.14
C VAL A 52 4.37 -24.83 17.66
N ALA A 53 3.15 -24.80 17.19
CA ALA A 53 2.83 -24.88 15.77
C ALA A 53 2.51 -23.48 15.22
N LEU A 54 3.07 -23.17 14.06
CA LEU A 54 2.72 -22.00 13.27
C LEU A 54 2.25 -22.44 11.89
N ARG A 55 1.10 -21.93 11.48
CA ARG A 55 0.59 -22.02 10.12
C ARG A 55 0.56 -20.64 9.49
N LEU A 56 1.13 -20.53 8.29
CA LEU A 56 1.16 -19.32 7.47
C LEU A 56 0.45 -19.56 6.14
N ASN A 57 -0.51 -18.71 5.79
CA ASN A 57 -1.10 -18.69 4.47
C ASN A 57 -1.16 -17.26 3.92
N PHE A 58 -0.91 -17.13 2.62
CA PHE A 58 -1.04 -15.87 1.91
C PHE A 58 -2.52 -15.49 1.77
N LEU A 59 -2.83 -14.22 2.04
CA LEU A 59 -4.19 -13.68 1.91
C LEU A 59 -4.34 -12.73 0.72
N GLY A 60 -3.33 -11.91 0.47
CA GLY A 60 -3.42 -10.92 -0.58
C GLY A 60 -2.35 -9.84 -0.50
N TYR A 61 -2.53 -8.81 -1.33
CA TYR A 61 -1.66 -7.65 -1.40
C TYR A 61 -2.42 -6.37 -1.08
N GLU A 62 -1.76 -5.47 -0.37
CA GLU A 62 -2.03 -4.04 -0.36
C GLU A 62 -0.99 -3.29 -1.20
N PRO A 63 -1.17 -1.98 -1.45
CA PRO A 63 -0.18 -1.21 -2.22
C PRO A 63 1.25 -1.36 -1.69
N ASP A 64 1.42 -1.37 -0.37
CA ASP A 64 2.73 -1.36 0.28
C ASP A 64 3.08 -2.68 0.98
N TYR A 65 2.14 -3.64 1.07
CA TYR A 65 2.29 -4.83 1.89
C TYR A 65 1.79 -6.10 1.22
N VAL A 66 2.47 -7.19 1.53
CA VAL A 66 2.02 -8.57 1.36
C VAL A 66 1.43 -9.02 2.69
N ILE A 67 0.25 -9.62 2.68
CA ILE A 67 -0.49 -9.99 3.88
C ILE A 67 -0.51 -11.50 4.03
N PHE A 68 -0.02 -11.97 5.17
CA PHE A 68 -0.10 -13.36 5.58
C PHE A 68 -1.03 -13.49 6.80
N ASN A 69 -1.82 -14.55 6.81
CA ASN A 69 -2.49 -14.98 8.01
C ASN A 69 -1.57 -15.94 8.78
N ALA A 70 -1.26 -15.58 10.01
CA ALA A 70 -0.49 -16.40 10.93
C ALA A 70 -1.41 -16.97 12.00
N GLU A 71 -1.35 -18.28 12.18
CA GLU A 71 -2.12 -19.01 13.20
C GLU A 71 -1.15 -19.78 14.06
N TYR A 72 -1.04 -19.38 15.32
CA TYR A 72 -0.19 -20.04 16.32
C TYR A 72 -1.02 -20.93 17.24
N ARG A 73 -0.48 -22.08 17.58
CA ARG A 73 -0.99 -22.96 18.63
C ARG A 73 0.17 -23.35 19.56
N ASN A 74 -0.04 -23.11 20.84
CA ASN A 74 0.94 -23.44 21.87
C ASN A 74 0.57 -24.76 22.55
N ASP A 75 1.12 -25.86 22.06
CA ASP A 75 0.97 -27.18 22.65
C ASP A 75 2.09 -27.49 23.68
N SER A 76 2.96 -26.49 23.97
CA SER A 76 4.04 -26.65 24.97
C SER A 76 3.49 -26.50 26.40
N ARG A 77 4.34 -26.75 27.37
CA ARG A 77 4.01 -26.51 28.79
C ARG A 77 4.39 -25.10 29.27
N GLN A 78 4.95 -24.30 28.40
CA GLN A 78 5.46 -22.95 28.72
C GLN A 78 4.62 -21.89 28.07
N THR A 79 4.54 -20.75 28.72
CA THR A 79 3.97 -19.55 28.14
C THR A 79 4.97 -18.96 27.13
N ILE A 80 4.49 -18.60 25.94
CA ILE A 80 5.30 -18.01 24.87
C ILE A 80 4.80 -16.59 24.56
N GLU A 81 5.72 -15.73 24.16
CA GLU A 81 5.39 -14.40 23.65
C GLU A 81 5.50 -14.42 22.13
N ILE A 82 4.46 -13.90 21.47
CA ILE A 82 4.43 -13.72 20.02
C ILE A 82 4.40 -12.22 19.74
N ALA A 83 5.35 -11.75 18.94
CA ALA A 83 5.44 -10.36 18.53
C ALA A 83 5.48 -10.26 17.00
N PRO A 84 4.64 -9.42 16.35
CA PRO A 84 4.68 -9.23 14.90
C PRO A 84 6.06 -8.76 14.41
N THR A 85 6.74 -7.94 15.19
CA THR A 85 8.08 -7.42 14.87
C THR A 85 9.18 -8.48 14.80
N ALA A 86 8.92 -9.67 15.33
CA ALA A 86 9.84 -10.82 15.22
C ALA A 86 9.73 -11.53 13.87
N PHE A 87 8.70 -11.24 13.08
CA PHE A 87 8.63 -11.67 11.69
C PHE A 87 9.51 -10.82 10.82
N GLY A 88 10.09 -11.45 9.83
CA GLY A 88 10.82 -10.78 8.78
C GLY A 88 10.65 -11.53 7.46
N TYR A 89 11.09 -10.95 6.37
CA TYR A 89 11.18 -11.68 5.12
C TYR A 89 12.37 -11.20 4.30
N ALA A 90 12.92 -12.13 3.51
CA ALA A 90 13.91 -11.84 2.49
C ALA A 90 13.29 -12.11 1.11
N PRO A 91 13.22 -11.11 0.22
CA PRO A 91 12.83 -11.35 -1.16
C PRO A 91 13.94 -12.19 -1.85
N VAL A 92 13.54 -13.15 -2.68
CA VAL A 92 14.45 -14.10 -3.36
C VAL A 92 14.24 -14.01 -4.86
N ARG A 93 15.33 -14.11 -5.64
CA ARG A 93 15.27 -14.31 -7.09
C ARG A 93 15.41 -15.81 -7.41
N GLU A 94 14.85 -16.24 -8.54
CA GLU A 94 14.90 -17.62 -8.99
C GLU A 94 16.34 -18.13 -9.12
N GLN A 95 17.27 -17.29 -9.51
CA GLN A 95 18.70 -17.60 -9.57
C GLN A 95 19.30 -17.95 -8.21
N ASP A 96 18.76 -17.41 -7.12
CA ASP A 96 19.18 -17.68 -5.75
C ASP A 96 18.41 -18.87 -5.15
N ALA A 97 17.22 -19.18 -5.68
CA ALA A 97 16.36 -20.27 -5.21
C ALA A 97 16.90 -21.67 -5.55
N ALA A 98 17.71 -21.80 -6.59
CA ALA A 98 18.32 -23.07 -7.01
C ALA A 98 19.44 -23.55 -6.06
N ALA A 99 19.88 -22.75 -5.10
CA ALA A 99 20.85 -23.15 -4.11
C ALA A 99 20.17 -23.93 -2.97
N PRO A 100 20.57 -25.18 -2.67
CA PRO A 100 19.98 -25.94 -1.56
C PRO A 100 20.14 -25.16 -0.26
N ALA A 101 19.08 -25.14 0.55
CA ALA A 101 18.99 -24.42 1.82
C ALA A 101 20.10 -24.90 2.81
N ARG A 102 21.32 -24.40 2.64
CA ARG A 102 22.38 -24.52 3.63
C ARG A 102 22.20 -23.41 4.66
N ARG A 103 21.70 -23.84 5.81
CA ARG A 103 21.61 -23.02 7.03
C ARG A 103 22.98 -22.35 7.30
N VAL A 104 22.95 -21.06 7.65
CA VAL A 104 23.96 -20.31 8.40
C VAL A 104 25.19 -19.71 7.66
N GLN A 105 25.61 -20.11 6.48
CA GLN A 105 26.74 -19.45 5.79
C GLN A 105 26.34 -18.38 4.76
N ARG A 106 25.14 -17.87 4.84
CA ARG A 106 24.51 -17.03 3.77
C ARG A 106 24.94 -15.55 3.78
N GLY A 107 25.42 -15.02 4.91
CA GLY A 107 25.77 -13.58 4.99
C GLY A 107 26.91 -13.16 4.04
N GLU A 108 27.95 -13.98 3.89
CA GLU A 108 29.11 -13.64 3.06
C GLU A 108 28.87 -13.88 1.56
N ARG A 109 28.07 -14.89 1.20
CA ARG A 109 27.77 -15.20 -0.21
C ARG A 109 26.72 -14.27 -0.83
N VAL A 110 25.79 -13.77 -0.04
CA VAL A 110 24.83 -12.75 -0.49
C VAL A 110 25.54 -11.45 -0.81
N ALA A 111 26.53 -11.04 -0.02
CA ALA A 111 27.34 -9.87 -0.31
C ALA A 111 28.17 -9.99 -1.61
N ALA A 112 28.69 -11.18 -1.90
CA ALA A 112 29.44 -11.46 -3.14
C ALA A 112 28.54 -11.54 -4.39
N ALA A 113 27.33 -12.09 -4.27
CA ALA A 113 26.36 -12.14 -5.37
C ALA A 113 25.79 -10.76 -5.70
N VAL A 114 25.58 -9.90 -4.71
CA VAL A 114 25.18 -8.49 -4.90
C VAL A 114 26.26 -7.70 -5.65
N ALA A 115 27.54 -7.95 -5.37
CA ALA A 115 28.65 -7.30 -6.07
C ALA A 115 28.80 -7.76 -7.53
N ALA A 116 28.44 -9.00 -7.85
CA ALA A 116 28.49 -9.54 -9.21
C ALA A 116 27.30 -9.13 -10.09
N ALA A 117 26.11 -8.94 -9.50
CA ALA A 117 24.89 -8.56 -10.20
C ALA A 117 24.83 -7.07 -10.59
N SER A 118 25.70 -6.23 -10.02
CA SER A 118 25.76 -4.79 -10.32
C SER A 118 26.34 -4.42 -11.69
N GLN A 119 26.77 -5.40 -12.48
CA GLN A 119 27.42 -5.15 -13.79
C GLN A 119 26.51 -5.31 -15.02
N GLY A 120 25.23 -5.61 -14.87
CA GLY A 120 24.33 -5.72 -16.02
C GLY A 120 22.86 -5.44 -15.69
N ALA A 121 22.34 -4.37 -16.32
CA ALA A 121 20.95 -3.92 -16.33
C ALA A 121 20.29 -3.67 -14.95
N ALA A 122 19.95 -2.42 -14.72
CA ALA A 122 19.46 -1.77 -13.49
C ALA A 122 18.13 -2.33 -12.92
N TRP A 123 18.18 -3.52 -12.37
CA TRP A 123 17.14 -3.95 -11.42
C TRP A 123 17.56 -3.45 -10.02
N PRO A 124 16.66 -2.86 -9.25
CA PRO A 124 16.97 -2.49 -7.87
C PRO A 124 17.45 -3.73 -7.12
N ALA A 125 18.57 -3.59 -6.43
CA ALA A 125 19.16 -4.67 -5.65
C ALA A 125 18.15 -5.15 -4.59
N LEU A 126 18.02 -6.48 -4.43
CA LEU A 126 17.23 -7.03 -3.33
C LEU A 126 17.87 -6.61 -2.00
N PRO A 127 17.08 -6.29 -0.96
CA PRO A 127 17.63 -5.96 0.35
C PRO A 127 18.46 -7.14 0.88
N ALA A 128 19.68 -6.86 1.28
CA ALA A 128 20.63 -7.87 1.80
C ALA A 128 20.23 -8.39 3.19
N THR A 129 19.45 -7.61 3.94
CA THR A 129 18.95 -7.96 5.27
C THR A 129 17.45 -8.24 5.22
N PRO A 130 16.94 -9.20 6.01
CA PRO A 130 15.51 -9.42 6.11
C PRO A 130 14.77 -8.15 6.51
N LEU A 131 13.69 -7.84 5.81
CA LEU A 131 12.81 -6.72 6.11
C LEU A 131 11.87 -7.11 7.26
N PRO A 132 11.74 -6.29 8.30
CA PRO A 132 10.84 -6.60 9.41
C PRO A 132 9.38 -6.45 8.99
N ALA A 133 8.49 -7.20 9.64
CA ALA A 133 7.07 -7.00 9.53
C ALA A 133 6.65 -5.66 10.15
N LEU A 134 5.52 -5.14 9.69
CA LEU A 134 4.90 -3.94 10.23
C LEU A 134 4.53 -4.15 11.70
N ASP A 135 4.94 -3.23 12.56
CA ASP A 135 4.37 -3.14 13.91
C ASP A 135 3.00 -2.46 13.82
N PRO A 136 1.90 -3.16 14.15
CA PRO A 136 0.57 -2.60 13.99
C PRO A 136 0.29 -1.41 14.92
N GLU A 137 0.85 -1.38 16.13
CA GLU A 137 0.51 -0.33 17.11
C GLU A 137 0.93 1.08 16.64
N PRO A 138 2.21 1.33 16.30
CA PRO A 138 2.60 2.64 15.79
C PRO A 138 1.98 2.93 14.42
N ALA A 139 1.72 1.91 13.59
CA ALA A 139 1.09 2.09 12.29
C ALA A 139 -0.37 2.56 12.42
N ILE A 140 -1.14 1.98 13.34
CA ILE A 140 -2.51 2.42 13.64
C ILE A 140 -2.49 3.89 14.09
N GLY A 141 -1.63 4.24 15.05
CA GLY A 141 -1.53 5.61 15.54
C GLY A 141 -1.15 6.61 14.44
N ALA A 142 -0.23 6.24 13.54
CA ALA A 142 0.15 7.08 12.41
C ALA A 142 -1.01 7.27 11.41
N LEU A 143 -1.75 6.21 11.10
CA LEU A 143 -2.91 6.27 10.20
C LEU A 143 -4.03 7.15 10.76
N GLU A 144 -4.34 7.02 12.05
CA GLU A 144 -5.36 7.83 12.74
C GLU A 144 -4.98 9.31 12.78
N ASN A 145 -3.72 9.62 13.09
CA ASN A 145 -3.22 10.98 13.06
C ASN A 145 -3.29 11.58 11.66
N ASN A 146 -2.94 10.82 10.63
CA ASN A 146 -3.02 11.26 9.24
C ASN A 146 -4.49 11.42 8.79
N ALA A 147 -5.39 10.48 9.14
CA ALA A 147 -6.82 10.60 8.88
C ALA A 147 -7.40 11.87 9.50
N SER A 148 -7.06 12.15 10.76
CA SER A 148 -7.52 13.36 11.46
C SER A 148 -7.00 14.64 10.79
N ARG A 149 -5.75 14.65 10.32
CA ARG A 149 -5.18 15.79 9.57
C ARG A 149 -5.88 16.01 8.23
N GLU A 150 -6.17 14.94 7.49
CA GLU A 150 -6.88 15.04 6.20
C GLU A 150 -8.34 15.45 6.42
N ALA A 151 -9.03 14.94 7.43
CA ALA A 151 -10.36 15.38 7.82
C ALA A 151 -10.39 16.88 8.19
N ALA A 152 -9.39 17.34 8.95
CA ALA A 152 -9.28 18.76 9.30
C ALA A 152 -9.04 19.65 8.06
N LYS A 153 -8.29 19.18 7.05
CA LYS A 153 -8.12 19.90 5.77
C LYS A 153 -9.45 19.97 4.99
N ALA A 154 -10.21 18.86 4.97
CA ALA A 154 -11.53 18.83 4.32
C ALA A 154 -12.54 19.77 4.99
N ALA A 155 -12.48 19.90 6.32
CA ALA A 155 -13.38 20.73 7.12
C ALA A 155 -13.00 22.23 7.13
N ARG A 156 -11.85 22.64 6.59
CA ARG A 156 -11.42 24.03 6.59
C ARG A 156 -12.42 24.92 5.83
N PRO A 157 -12.89 26.03 6.43
CA PRO A 157 -13.76 26.95 5.74
C PRO A 157 -13.02 27.63 4.58
N ASP A 158 -13.69 27.72 3.46
CA ASP A 158 -13.16 28.34 2.24
C ASP A 158 -13.55 29.82 2.18
N TRP A 159 -12.83 30.67 2.91
CA TRP A 159 -13.07 32.10 2.94
C TRP A 159 -12.89 32.78 1.58
N VAL A 160 -12.02 32.23 0.72
CA VAL A 160 -11.81 32.78 -0.63
C VAL A 160 -13.06 32.54 -1.50
N GLY A 161 -13.62 31.33 -1.45
CA GLY A 161 -14.85 31.00 -2.13
C GLY A 161 -16.04 31.85 -1.64
N VAL A 162 -16.14 32.02 -0.30
CA VAL A 162 -17.16 32.90 0.29
C VAL A 162 -17.00 34.33 -0.17
N ALA A 163 -15.77 34.87 -0.21
CA ALA A 163 -15.52 36.24 -0.68
C ALA A 163 -15.84 36.42 -2.18
N LEU A 164 -15.42 35.47 -3.02
CA LEU A 164 -15.75 35.51 -4.46
C LEU A 164 -17.26 35.43 -4.70
N PHE A 165 -17.96 34.59 -3.97
CA PHE A 165 -19.41 34.50 -4.05
C PHE A 165 -20.10 35.82 -3.60
N ALA A 166 -19.62 36.40 -2.51
CA ALA A 166 -20.12 37.68 -2.03
C ALA A 166 -19.94 38.84 -3.06
N VAL A 167 -18.76 38.85 -3.74
CA VAL A 167 -18.51 39.83 -4.82
C VAL A 167 -19.45 39.59 -6.01
N ALA A 168 -19.60 38.34 -6.45
CA ALA A 168 -20.51 37.97 -7.54
C ALA A 168 -21.96 38.40 -7.24
N LEU A 169 -22.43 38.07 -6.02
CA LEU A 169 -23.78 38.47 -5.56
C LEU A 169 -23.93 40.00 -5.48
N GLY A 170 -22.93 40.71 -4.97
CA GLY A 170 -22.93 42.18 -4.92
C GLY A 170 -23.04 42.82 -6.32
N MET A 171 -22.36 42.23 -7.30
CA MET A 171 -22.46 42.68 -8.71
C MET A 171 -23.85 42.40 -9.29
N ASP A 172 -24.50 41.31 -8.97
CA ASP A 172 -25.86 41.00 -9.41
C ASP A 172 -26.88 41.97 -8.81
N ILE A 173 -26.80 42.26 -7.52
CA ILE A 173 -27.64 43.22 -6.85
C ILE A 173 -27.43 44.63 -7.48
N ALA A 174 -26.19 45.04 -7.70
CA ALA A 174 -25.88 46.33 -8.32
C ALA A 174 -26.38 46.42 -9.76
N SER A 175 -26.39 45.34 -10.53
CA SER A 175 -26.92 45.28 -11.88
C SER A 175 -28.45 45.37 -11.92
N SER A 176 -29.13 44.71 -10.98
CA SER A 176 -30.59 44.69 -10.91
C SER A 176 -31.22 46.05 -10.56
N THR A 177 -30.43 46.91 -9.88
CA THR A 177 -30.90 48.28 -9.52
C THR A 177 -30.62 49.34 -10.58
N ARG A 178 -29.91 49.01 -11.67
CA ARG A 178 -29.55 49.92 -12.74
C ARG A 178 -30.51 49.78 -13.92
N SER A 179 -31.00 50.90 -14.45
CA SER A 179 -31.89 50.91 -15.60
C SER A 179 -31.17 50.65 -16.95
N ARG A 180 -29.86 50.77 -17.02
CA ARG A 180 -29.01 50.44 -18.18
C ARG A 180 -27.67 49.89 -17.75
N GLU A 181 -27.34 48.70 -18.19
CA GLU A 181 -26.04 48.07 -18.03
C GLU A 181 -25.20 48.26 -19.31
N THR A 182 -23.95 48.65 -19.19
CA THR A 182 -23.02 48.72 -20.33
C THR A 182 -22.47 47.33 -20.67
N LEU A 183 -22.09 47.14 -21.96
CA LEU A 183 -21.50 45.87 -22.40
C LEU A 183 -20.27 45.46 -21.56
N ALA A 184 -19.41 46.43 -21.19
CA ALA A 184 -18.24 46.21 -20.38
C ALA A 184 -18.59 45.71 -18.95
N GLN A 185 -19.67 46.27 -18.36
CA GLN A 185 -20.15 45.82 -17.04
C GLN A 185 -20.71 44.39 -17.09
N ALA A 186 -21.48 44.05 -18.14
CA ALA A 186 -22.00 42.71 -18.34
C ALA A 186 -20.88 41.69 -18.53
N GLN A 187 -19.84 42.01 -19.31
CA GLN A 187 -18.66 41.17 -19.49
C GLN A 187 -17.89 40.97 -18.18
N THR A 188 -17.65 42.03 -17.40
CA THR A 188 -16.96 41.95 -16.11
C THR A 188 -17.73 41.04 -15.15
N ARG A 189 -19.05 41.15 -15.07
CA ARG A 189 -19.90 40.30 -14.24
C ARG A 189 -19.80 38.85 -14.67
N ALA A 190 -19.88 38.55 -15.96
CA ALA A 190 -19.74 37.17 -16.47
C ALA A 190 -18.39 36.57 -16.08
N VAL A 191 -17.29 37.32 -16.26
CA VAL A 191 -15.93 36.83 -15.86
C VAL A 191 -15.84 36.55 -14.37
N VAL A 192 -16.41 37.38 -13.50
CA VAL A 192 -16.41 37.18 -12.05
C VAL A 192 -17.24 35.94 -11.67
N HIS A 193 -18.41 35.76 -12.30
CA HIS A 193 -19.22 34.57 -12.10
C HIS A 193 -18.50 33.29 -12.52
N ASP A 194 -17.90 33.27 -13.71
CA ASP A 194 -17.16 32.13 -14.22
C ASP A 194 -15.96 31.80 -13.31
N ALA A 195 -15.25 32.82 -12.83
CA ALA A 195 -14.16 32.65 -11.89
C ALA A 195 -14.64 32.08 -10.55
N ALA A 196 -15.77 32.57 -10.02
CA ALA A 196 -16.35 32.06 -8.76
C ALA A 196 -16.80 30.60 -8.89
N VAL A 197 -17.48 30.25 -9.98
CA VAL A 197 -17.91 28.87 -10.26
C VAL A 197 -16.71 27.94 -10.42
N THR A 198 -15.73 28.32 -11.24
CA THR A 198 -14.51 27.54 -11.47
C THR A 198 -13.75 27.30 -10.16
N TYR A 199 -13.60 28.35 -9.35
CA TYR A 199 -12.97 28.24 -8.05
C TYR A 199 -13.71 27.28 -7.13
N GLN A 200 -15.06 27.36 -7.05
CA GLN A 200 -15.86 26.46 -6.23
C GLN A 200 -15.73 25.00 -6.65
N VAL A 201 -15.70 24.72 -7.96
CA VAL A 201 -15.50 23.34 -8.47
C VAL A 201 -14.15 22.79 -8.00
N ILE A 202 -13.08 23.57 -8.13
CA ILE A 202 -11.73 23.17 -7.70
C ILE A 202 -11.69 23.00 -6.17
N ALA A 203 -12.25 23.93 -5.41
CA ALA A 203 -12.27 23.86 -3.95
C ALA A 203 -13.04 22.63 -3.44
N ASN A 204 -14.21 22.34 -4.04
CA ASN A 204 -15.01 21.16 -3.69
C ASN A 204 -14.29 19.86 -4.07
N ALA A 205 -13.63 19.81 -5.23
CA ALA A 205 -12.83 18.66 -5.63
C ALA A 205 -11.68 18.38 -4.63
N LYS A 206 -10.99 19.41 -4.16
CA LYS A 206 -9.94 19.30 -3.12
C LYS A 206 -10.52 18.80 -1.78
N ARG A 207 -11.65 19.35 -1.35
CA ARG A 207 -12.31 18.92 -0.12
C ARG A 207 -12.73 17.44 -0.18
N LEU A 208 -13.34 17.04 -1.31
CA LEU A 208 -13.73 15.68 -1.54
C LEU A 208 -12.51 14.73 -1.52
N HIS A 209 -11.42 15.13 -2.17
CA HIS A 209 -10.16 14.38 -2.14
C HIS A 209 -9.64 14.18 -0.71
N HIS A 210 -9.59 15.24 0.11
CA HIS A 210 -9.16 15.14 1.50
C HIS A 210 -10.11 14.28 2.34
N ALA A 211 -11.42 14.41 2.16
CA ALA A 211 -12.41 13.60 2.86
C ALA A 211 -12.28 12.11 2.51
N THR A 212 -12.19 11.77 1.23
CA THR A 212 -12.03 10.37 0.79
C THR A 212 -10.69 9.76 1.24
N THR A 213 -9.63 10.57 1.29
CA THR A 213 -8.33 10.15 1.82
C THR A 213 -8.42 9.89 3.33
N ALA A 214 -9.06 10.76 4.08
CA ALA A 214 -9.28 10.57 5.52
C ALA A 214 -10.05 9.27 5.80
N ASP A 215 -11.12 9.01 5.07
CA ASP A 215 -11.92 7.79 5.20
C ASP A 215 -11.14 6.52 4.84
N ALA A 216 -10.28 6.58 3.81
CA ALA A 216 -9.44 5.45 3.43
C ALA A 216 -8.40 5.13 4.51
N LEU A 217 -7.76 6.15 5.09
CA LEU A 217 -6.81 5.99 6.18
C LEU A 217 -7.48 5.45 7.45
N ALA A 218 -8.67 5.96 7.80
CA ALA A 218 -9.43 5.50 8.95
C ALA A 218 -9.85 4.03 8.80
N ARG A 219 -10.33 3.63 7.61
CA ARG A 219 -10.65 2.23 7.32
C ARG A 219 -9.43 1.33 7.41
N ARG A 220 -8.27 1.78 6.93
CA ARG A 220 -7.02 1.01 7.03
C ARG A 220 -6.57 0.83 8.48
N ALA A 221 -6.68 1.87 9.31
CA ALA A 221 -6.42 1.78 10.75
C ALA A 221 -7.34 0.78 11.43
N GLU A 222 -8.63 0.78 11.08
CA GLU A 222 -9.60 -0.15 11.63
C GLU A 222 -9.32 -1.61 11.23
N LEU A 223 -8.95 -1.86 9.97
CA LEU A 223 -8.54 -3.20 9.51
C LEU A 223 -7.31 -3.70 10.28
N LEU A 224 -6.30 -2.85 10.48
CA LEU A 224 -5.14 -3.21 11.29
C LEU A 224 -5.54 -3.50 12.74
N ARG A 225 -6.42 -2.68 13.32
CA ARG A 225 -6.89 -2.86 14.71
C ARG A 225 -7.64 -4.18 14.90
N GLN A 226 -8.44 -4.57 13.93
CA GLN A 226 -9.28 -5.74 14.00
C GLN A 226 -8.55 -7.05 13.67
N TYR A 227 -7.66 -7.03 12.68
CA TYR A 227 -7.10 -8.24 12.10
C TYR A 227 -5.60 -8.42 12.29
N ALA A 228 -4.83 -7.36 12.56
CA ALA A 228 -3.39 -7.50 12.68
C ALA A 228 -3.02 -8.39 13.89
N LEU A 229 -2.02 -9.24 13.67
CA LEU A 229 -1.38 -9.95 14.76
C LEU A 229 -0.74 -8.93 15.70
N ARG A 230 -1.11 -8.95 16.97
CA ARG A 230 -0.54 -8.07 17.99
C ARG A 230 0.41 -8.84 18.88
N ARG A 231 1.22 -8.10 19.63
CA ARG A 231 2.00 -8.70 20.70
C ARG A 231 1.04 -9.36 21.70
N VAL A 232 1.22 -10.66 21.88
CA VAL A 232 0.36 -11.48 22.75
C VAL A 232 1.18 -12.53 23.49
N VAL A 233 0.76 -12.79 24.70
CA VAL A 233 1.31 -13.87 25.54
C VAL A 233 0.36 -15.07 25.45
N LEU A 234 0.83 -16.17 24.89
CA LEU A 234 0.05 -17.37 24.61
C LEU A 234 0.37 -18.44 25.67
N ARG A 235 -0.62 -18.83 26.45
CA ARG A 235 -0.50 -19.89 27.47
C ARG A 235 -0.52 -21.27 26.85
N PRO A 236 -0.12 -22.32 27.59
CA PRO A 236 -0.30 -23.70 27.17
C PRO A 236 -1.72 -24.02 26.74
N GLY A 237 -1.90 -24.63 25.57
CA GLY A 237 -3.20 -24.97 24.98
C GLY A 237 -3.93 -23.83 24.28
N GLU A 238 -3.44 -22.61 24.36
CA GLU A 238 -4.05 -21.47 23.68
C GLU A 238 -3.63 -21.35 22.22
N GLN A 239 -4.48 -20.71 21.44
CA GLN A 239 -4.20 -20.38 20.04
C GLN A 239 -4.52 -18.90 19.76
N VAL A 240 -3.77 -18.31 18.82
CA VAL A 240 -4.01 -16.97 18.32
C VAL A 240 -3.90 -16.95 16.81
N ARG A 241 -4.73 -16.13 16.19
CA ARG A 241 -4.70 -15.88 14.76
C ARG A 241 -4.68 -14.38 14.52
N GLY A 242 -3.87 -13.95 13.53
CA GLY A 242 -3.82 -12.56 13.11
C GLY A 242 -3.04 -12.38 11.82
N TYR A 243 -3.15 -11.20 11.24
CA TYR A 243 -2.52 -10.86 9.98
C TYR A 243 -1.14 -10.23 10.23
N VAL A 244 -0.16 -10.71 9.48
CA VAL A 244 1.20 -10.19 9.45
C VAL A 244 1.39 -9.44 8.13
N PHE A 245 1.82 -8.19 8.21
CA PHE A 245 2.02 -7.31 7.08
C PHE A 245 3.52 -7.18 6.80
N LEU A 246 3.96 -7.71 5.68
CA LEU A 246 5.34 -7.65 5.22
C LEU A 246 5.44 -6.61 4.10
N PRO A 247 6.50 -5.79 4.05
CA PRO A 247 6.68 -4.82 2.97
C PRO A 247 6.62 -5.50 1.59
N ARG A 248 5.92 -4.90 0.64
CA ARG A 248 5.73 -5.47 -0.70
C ARG A 248 6.96 -5.28 -1.57
N PHE A 249 7.34 -6.32 -2.29
CA PHE A 249 8.44 -6.30 -3.23
C PHE A 249 8.08 -7.07 -4.52
N ASP A 250 7.54 -6.36 -5.51
CA ASP A 250 6.98 -6.95 -6.73
C ASP A 250 8.01 -7.62 -7.64
N GLN A 251 9.29 -7.30 -7.47
CA GLN A 251 10.38 -7.77 -8.33
C GLN A 251 11.03 -9.06 -7.82
N ALA A 252 10.54 -9.62 -6.72
CA ALA A 252 11.00 -10.89 -6.21
C ALA A 252 10.26 -12.04 -6.92
N ASP A 253 10.97 -13.13 -7.17
CA ASP A 253 10.38 -14.37 -7.67
C ASP A 253 9.88 -15.26 -6.52
N GLY A 254 10.33 -14.96 -5.30
CA GLY A 254 9.94 -15.65 -4.09
C GLY A 254 10.17 -14.83 -2.82
N LEU A 255 9.63 -15.32 -1.73
CA LEU A 255 9.68 -14.72 -0.40
C LEU A 255 10.12 -15.79 0.61
N ASP A 256 11.25 -15.58 1.28
CA ASP A 256 11.63 -16.36 2.47
C ASP A 256 11.08 -15.64 3.69
N VAL A 257 9.94 -16.09 4.21
CA VAL A 257 9.32 -15.51 5.41
C VAL A 257 9.95 -16.15 6.64
N LEU A 258 10.58 -15.34 7.46
CA LEU A 258 11.17 -15.74 8.74
C LEU A 258 10.15 -15.50 9.85
N ALA A 259 9.83 -16.54 10.59
CA ALA A 259 8.86 -16.46 11.67
C ALA A 259 9.36 -17.16 12.94
N PRO A 260 9.11 -16.60 14.13
CA PRO A 260 9.43 -17.24 15.39
C PRO A 260 8.48 -18.41 15.64
N VAL A 261 9.01 -19.60 15.92
CA VAL A 261 8.23 -20.77 16.32
C VAL A 261 8.90 -21.38 17.55
N GLY A 262 8.26 -21.29 18.70
CA GLY A 262 8.91 -21.59 19.96
C GLY A 262 10.12 -20.68 20.20
N GLN A 263 11.29 -21.26 20.42
CA GLN A 263 12.56 -20.53 20.57
C GLN A 263 13.36 -20.45 19.26
N GLN A 264 12.83 -20.98 18.17
CA GLN A 264 13.51 -21.06 16.89
C GLN A 264 12.96 -20.04 15.89
N LEU A 265 13.82 -19.56 14.98
CA LEU A 265 13.43 -18.79 13.83
C LEU A 265 13.34 -19.73 12.61
N VAL A 266 12.14 -19.95 12.12
CA VAL A 266 11.86 -20.87 11.00
C VAL A 266 11.66 -20.07 9.72
N SER A 267 12.24 -20.55 8.61
CA SER A 267 12.06 -19.96 7.29
C SER A 267 11.01 -20.74 6.51
N PHE A 268 10.01 -20.00 6.02
CA PHE A 268 8.97 -20.48 5.12
C PHE A 268 9.22 -19.90 3.74
N ARG A 269 9.37 -20.77 2.75
CA ARG A 269 9.57 -20.33 1.36
C ARG A 269 8.25 -20.26 0.62
N PHE A 270 8.01 -19.13 0.00
CA PHE A 270 6.88 -18.90 -0.92
C PHE A 270 7.40 -18.51 -2.30
N VAL A 271 6.73 -18.97 -3.34
CA VAL A 271 6.96 -18.57 -4.74
C VAL A 271 6.00 -17.45 -5.09
N GLN A 272 6.51 -16.40 -5.70
CA GLN A 272 5.71 -15.29 -6.21
C GLN A 272 5.56 -15.43 -7.72
N SER A 273 4.33 -15.41 -8.20
CA SER A 273 4.00 -15.51 -9.61
C SER A 273 3.29 -14.25 -10.12
N HIS A 274 3.61 -13.86 -11.35
CA HIS A 274 2.99 -12.73 -12.02
C HIS A 274 2.00 -13.25 -13.07
N GLN A 275 0.72 -13.11 -12.81
CA GLN A 275 -0.32 -13.48 -13.77
C GLN A 275 -0.78 -12.23 -14.51
N ARG A 276 -0.66 -12.25 -15.84
CA ARG A 276 -1.16 -11.19 -16.70
C ARG A 276 -2.69 -11.25 -16.72
N ARG A 277 -3.32 -10.11 -16.46
CA ARG A 277 -4.77 -9.98 -16.52
C ARG A 277 -5.24 -9.71 -17.94
#